data_c11362338c015278313e45dbb925736d
#
_entry.id   c11362338c015278313e45dbb925736d
#
_cell.length_a   1.000
_cell.length_b   1.000
_cell.length_c   1.000
_cell.angle_alpha   90.00
_cell.angle_beta   90.00
_cell.angle_gamma   90.00
#
_symmetry.space_group_name_H-M   'P 1'
#
loop_
_entity.id
_entity.type
_entity.pdbx_description
1 polymer ?
#
loop_
_entity_poly.entity_id
_entity_poly.type
_entity_poly.pdbx_seq_one_letter_code
_entity_poly.pdbx_strand_id
1 'polypeptide(L)'
;MGLLDYYRQFEDVDEEELNQERRARRAREKRLALERAPQLDLSSTEWPELPDAEVVNASIYTARGRVNGYPNRHAAGIRRLLAERHAVAPERIVLGNGASELLQAAALVLLGPGDELVTPWPSYPLYPLMAARAGGRPVAVDIGDSGQDLDALAAAVTERTRLAVICNPNDPTGGHLPAERIAGLAAKLPEEVTVVVDEALVHFQDAEPLDAVLRLTDAFPRLLVVRTFSKIYGLSGLRAGYAVGSDAAAQLLDAIAPVLGVNALTQAAVTQALKISDPEVARRRAAVIEERHRLEAALESLPIAFTPSQANFVWLAADGLSGAALANRLERESVTVAPGGPLGADDHVRVAIRDTGATNRLLSALEKALAEPAAE
;
A
#
# COMPACT_ATOMS: atom_id res chain seq x y z
N MET A 1 -26.05 -3.23 -49.73
CA MET A 1 -26.82 -4.30 -49.12
C MET A 1 -27.84 -3.67 -48.19
N GLY A 2 -29.10 -3.72 -48.54
CA GLY A 2 -30.18 -3.13 -47.74
C GLY A 2 -30.55 -4.03 -46.53
N LEU A 3 -31.22 -3.45 -45.55
CA LEU A 3 -31.67 -4.14 -44.35
C LEU A 3 -32.49 -5.41 -44.66
N LEU A 4 -33.26 -5.38 -45.77
CA LEU A 4 -34.03 -6.51 -46.25
C LEU A 4 -33.19 -7.64 -46.85
N ASP A 5 -32.02 -7.35 -47.44
CA ASP A 5 -31.10 -8.37 -47.94
C ASP A 5 -30.39 -9.09 -46.81
N TYR A 6 -30.19 -8.37 -45.68
CA TYR A 6 -29.63 -8.97 -44.44
C TYR A 6 -30.62 -9.92 -43.77
N TYR A 7 -31.92 -9.63 -43.80
CA TYR A 7 -32.95 -10.53 -43.23
C TYR A 7 -33.23 -11.73 -44.11
N ARG A 8 -33.13 -11.60 -45.45
CA ARG A 8 -33.32 -12.74 -46.40
C ARG A 8 -32.28 -13.85 -46.23
N GLN A 9 -31.10 -13.55 -45.68
CA GLN A 9 -30.09 -14.59 -45.37
C GLN A 9 -30.54 -15.57 -44.29
N PHE A 10 -31.60 -15.24 -43.54
CA PHE A 10 -32.08 -16.03 -42.41
C PHE A 10 -33.43 -16.68 -42.68
N GLU A 11 -34.03 -16.42 -43.86
CA GLU A 11 -35.34 -17.00 -44.23
C GLU A 11 -35.26 -18.52 -44.55
N ASP A 12 -34.07 -19.04 -44.89
CA ASP A 12 -33.83 -20.44 -45.22
C ASP A 12 -33.14 -21.23 -44.11
N VAL A 13 -32.91 -20.64 -42.91
CA VAL A 13 -32.27 -21.38 -41.81
C VAL A 13 -33.33 -21.89 -40.86
N ASP A 14 -33.36 -23.20 -40.66
CA ASP A 14 -34.28 -23.88 -39.75
C ASP A 14 -34.06 -23.31 -38.33
N GLU A 15 -35.12 -22.81 -37.73
CA GLU A 15 -35.12 -22.18 -36.39
C GLU A 15 -34.56 -23.14 -35.33
N GLU A 16 -34.72 -24.43 -35.53
CA GLU A 16 -34.22 -25.48 -34.64
C GLU A 16 -32.69 -25.66 -34.79
N GLU A 17 -32.16 -25.54 -36.01
CA GLU A 17 -30.71 -25.56 -36.29
C GLU A 17 -30.00 -24.34 -35.72
N LEU A 18 -30.58 -23.14 -35.85
CA LEU A 18 -30.08 -21.90 -35.26
C LEU A 18 -30.07 -21.94 -33.71
N ASN A 19 -31.07 -22.58 -33.14
CA ASN A 19 -31.15 -22.76 -31.68
C ASN A 19 -30.15 -23.81 -31.17
N GLN A 20 -29.89 -24.86 -31.98
CA GLN A 20 -28.85 -25.84 -31.65
C GLN A 20 -27.45 -25.23 -31.73
N GLU A 21 -27.14 -24.44 -32.74
CA GLU A 21 -25.86 -23.73 -32.84
C GLU A 21 -25.66 -22.73 -31.70
N ARG A 22 -26.69 -21.96 -31.35
CA ARG A 22 -26.66 -21.05 -30.20
C ARG A 22 -26.43 -21.78 -28.86
N ARG A 23 -27.06 -22.95 -28.69
CA ARG A 23 -26.85 -23.81 -27.50
C ARG A 23 -25.43 -24.37 -27.47
N ALA A 24 -24.92 -24.85 -28.61
CA ALA A 24 -23.57 -25.38 -28.75
C ALA A 24 -22.51 -24.31 -28.51
N ARG A 25 -22.71 -23.09 -29.04
CA ARG A 25 -21.84 -21.93 -28.81
C ARG A 25 -21.83 -21.54 -27.35
N ARG A 26 -22.98 -21.40 -26.68
CA ARG A 26 -23.09 -21.10 -25.23
C ARG A 26 -22.47 -22.21 -24.38
N ALA A 27 -22.65 -23.48 -24.74
CA ALA A 27 -22.02 -24.60 -24.04
C ALA A 27 -20.49 -24.56 -24.17
N ARG A 28 -19.99 -24.24 -25.38
CA ARG A 28 -18.55 -24.04 -25.62
C ARG A 28 -17.97 -22.85 -24.86
N GLU A 29 -18.66 -21.71 -24.89
CA GLU A 29 -18.28 -20.51 -24.14
C GLU A 29 -18.29 -20.78 -22.63
N LYS A 30 -19.32 -21.51 -22.14
CA LYS A 30 -19.40 -21.89 -20.70
C LYS A 30 -18.30 -22.90 -20.33
N ARG A 31 -17.96 -23.84 -21.19
CA ARG A 31 -16.86 -24.79 -20.97
C ARG A 31 -15.52 -24.08 -20.96
N LEU A 32 -15.26 -23.18 -21.92
CA LEU A 32 -14.06 -22.35 -21.97
C LEU A 32 -13.94 -21.42 -20.76
N ALA A 33 -15.06 -20.90 -20.25
CA ALA A 33 -15.08 -20.10 -19.03
C ALA A 33 -14.81 -20.93 -17.77
N LEU A 34 -15.25 -22.21 -17.74
CA LEU A 34 -14.97 -23.16 -16.67
C LEU A 34 -13.55 -23.72 -16.72
N GLU A 35 -12.94 -23.79 -17.92
CA GLU A 35 -11.56 -24.21 -18.12
C GLU A 35 -10.52 -23.10 -17.81
N ARG A 36 -10.94 -21.84 -17.77
CA ARG A 36 -10.07 -20.73 -17.35
C ARG A 36 -10.00 -20.70 -15.84
N ALA A 37 -8.79 -20.86 -15.31
CA ALA A 37 -8.54 -20.58 -13.89
C ALA A 37 -9.04 -19.16 -13.58
N PRO A 38 -9.74 -18.93 -12.43
CA PRO A 38 -10.14 -17.58 -12.05
C PRO A 38 -8.91 -16.68 -11.97
N GLN A 39 -9.05 -15.43 -12.46
CA GLN A 39 -7.97 -14.44 -12.38
C GLN A 39 -7.50 -14.29 -10.93
N LEU A 40 -6.20 -14.38 -10.71
CA LEU A 40 -5.57 -14.12 -9.42
C LEU A 40 -4.94 -12.73 -9.46
N ASP A 41 -5.48 -11.79 -8.72
CA ASP A 41 -4.93 -10.43 -8.60
C ASP A 41 -3.99 -10.32 -7.42
N LEU A 42 -2.69 -10.17 -7.71
CA LEU A 42 -1.59 -9.90 -6.79
C LEU A 42 -0.98 -8.51 -7.01
N SER A 43 -1.63 -7.63 -7.76
CA SER A 43 -1.14 -6.26 -8.02
C SER A 43 -1.42 -5.30 -6.88
N SER A 44 -2.49 -5.52 -6.12
CA SER A 44 -2.91 -4.67 -5.01
C SER A 44 -2.37 -5.16 -3.66
N THR A 45 -1.93 -4.23 -2.84
CA THR A 45 -1.48 -4.46 -1.45
C THR A 45 -2.59 -4.27 -0.41
N GLU A 46 -3.84 -4.15 -0.86
CA GLU A 46 -5.02 -4.12 0.01
C GLU A 46 -5.30 -5.50 0.58
N TRP A 47 -5.95 -5.53 1.75
CA TRP A 47 -6.38 -6.80 2.33
C TRP A 47 -7.59 -7.33 1.55
N PRO A 48 -7.57 -8.59 1.06
CA PRO A 48 -8.60 -9.08 0.14
C PRO A 48 -9.94 -9.42 0.82
N GLU A 49 -9.91 -9.76 2.11
CA GLU A 49 -11.10 -10.15 2.86
C GLU A 49 -11.78 -8.93 3.48
N LEU A 50 -13.10 -9.00 3.63
CA LEU A 50 -13.85 -8.00 4.39
C LEU A 50 -13.41 -7.99 5.85
N PRO A 51 -13.44 -6.82 6.52
CA PRO A 51 -13.23 -6.75 7.95
C PRO A 51 -14.39 -7.45 8.70
N ASP A 52 -14.19 -7.67 10.01
CA ASP A 52 -15.23 -8.23 10.87
C ASP A 52 -16.59 -7.52 10.68
N ALA A 53 -17.66 -8.31 10.69
CA ALA A 53 -19.02 -7.82 10.47
C ALA A 53 -19.44 -6.74 11.49
N GLU A 54 -18.93 -6.79 12.72
CA GLU A 54 -19.21 -5.76 13.73
C GLU A 54 -18.57 -4.41 13.36
N VAL A 55 -17.38 -4.43 12.72
CA VAL A 55 -16.72 -3.22 12.22
C VAL A 55 -17.54 -2.57 11.10
N VAL A 56 -18.03 -3.38 10.15
CA VAL A 56 -18.92 -2.92 9.07
C VAL A 56 -20.24 -2.40 9.62
N ASN A 57 -20.86 -3.15 10.52
CA ASN A 57 -22.14 -2.81 11.14
C ASN A 57 -22.07 -1.51 11.95
N ALA A 58 -20.94 -1.22 12.60
CA ALA A 58 -20.75 0.05 13.32
C ALA A 58 -20.86 1.26 12.38
N SER A 59 -20.29 1.20 11.17
CA SER A 59 -20.48 2.23 10.15
C SER A 59 -21.94 2.35 9.70
N ILE A 60 -22.57 1.22 9.37
CA ILE A 60 -23.97 1.20 8.88
C ILE A 60 -24.92 1.75 9.94
N TYR A 61 -24.75 1.35 11.20
CA TYR A 61 -25.56 1.86 12.30
C TYR A 61 -25.41 3.38 12.48
N THR A 62 -24.17 3.87 12.42
CA THR A 62 -23.89 5.30 12.51
C THR A 62 -24.48 6.07 11.33
N ALA A 63 -24.45 5.50 10.11
CA ALA A 63 -25.05 6.12 8.94
C ALA A 63 -26.56 6.38 9.10
N ARG A 64 -27.28 5.42 9.72
CA ARG A 64 -28.73 5.54 9.98
C ARG A 64 -29.10 6.67 10.93
N GLY A 65 -28.21 7.04 11.84
CA GLY A 65 -28.49 8.00 12.89
C GLY A 65 -27.80 9.35 12.79
N ARG A 66 -26.73 9.48 11.98
CA ARG A 66 -25.86 10.66 12.00
C ARG A 66 -25.29 11.09 10.65
N VAL A 67 -25.74 10.55 9.53
CA VAL A 67 -25.17 10.88 8.22
C VAL A 67 -25.29 12.38 7.86
N ASN A 68 -26.26 13.08 8.43
CA ASN A 68 -26.54 14.49 8.24
C ASN A 68 -25.82 15.42 9.24
N GLY A 69 -25.04 14.88 10.17
CA GLY A 69 -24.32 15.65 11.19
C GLY A 69 -22.81 15.67 10.94
N TYR A 70 -22.17 16.78 11.33
CA TYR A 70 -20.71 16.85 11.32
C TYR A 70 -20.12 15.85 12.32
N PRO A 71 -18.98 15.21 11.99
CA PRO A 71 -18.28 14.31 12.89
C PRO A 71 -17.61 15.07 14.04
N ASN A 72 -17.10 14.32 15.03
CA ASN A 72 -16.15 14.89 15.97
C ASN A 72 -14.84 15.23 15.23
N ARG A 73 -14.51 16.53 15.12
CA ARG A 73 -13.36 17.00 14.35
C ARG A 73 -12.05 16.30 14.71
N HIS A 74 -11.81 16.08 15.99
CA HIS A 74 -10.57 15.49 16.49
C HIS A 74 -10.66 13.98 16.68
N ALA A 75 -11.79 13.33 16.34
CA ALA A 75 -12.01 11.89 16.54
C ALA A 75 -11.58 11.43 17.96
N ALA A 76 -11.99 12.17 19.01
CA ALA A 76 -11.47 12.03 20.36
C ALA A 76 -11.52 10.60 20.92
N GLY A 77 -12.56 9.81 20.53
CA GLY A 77 -12.67 8.40 20.91
C GLY A 77 -11.54 7.54 20.34
N ILE A 78 -11.19 7.76 19.08
CA ILE A 78 -10.11 7.02 18.42
C ILE A 78 -8.75 7.46 18.97
N ARG A 79 -8.54 8.79 19.13
CA ARG A 79 -7.30 9.32 19.71
C ARG A 79 -7.00 8.71 21.07
N ARG A 80 -8.02 8.58 21.95
CA ARG A 80 -7.85 7.95 23.25
C ARG A 80 -7.45 6.47 23.14
N LEU A 81 -8.12 5.68 22.29
CA LEU A 81 -7.77 4.26 22.07
C LEU A 81 -6.36 4.08 21.52
N LEU A 82 -5.94 4.94 20.58
CA LEU A 82 -4.58 4.91 20.05
C LEU A 82 -3.56 5.37 21.09
N ALA A 83 -3.88 6.39 21.89
CA ALA A 83 -3.04 6.88 22.99
C ALA A 83 -2.79 5.78 24.03
N GLU A 84 -3.83 5.05 24.43
CA GLU A 84 -3.72 3.87 25.30
C GLU A 84 -2.86 2.78 24.67
N ARG A 85 -3.07 2.48 23.38
CA ARG A 85 -2.33 1.44 22.64
C ARG A 85 -0.85 1.73 22.52
N HIS A 86 -0.50 2.98 22.21
CA HIS A 86 0.89 3.41 21.99
C HIS A 86 1.56 4.00 23.26
N ALA A 87 0.83 4.10 24.38
CA ALA A 87 1.27 4.73 25.62
C ALA A 87 1.84 6.15 25.40
N VAL A 88 1.10 6.98 24.66
CA VAL A 88 1.39 8.40 24.40
C VAL A 88 0.19 9.27 24.79
N ALA A 89 0.39 10.59 24.94
CA ALA A 89 -0.73 11.50 25.19
C ALA A 89 -1.64 11.62 23.93
N PRO A 90 -2.99 11.73 24.10
CA PRO A 90 -3.89 11.88 22.96
C PRO A 90 -3.60 13.09 22.07
N GLU A 91 -3.02 14.15 22.62
CA GLU A 91 -2.64 15.38 21.92
C GLU A 91 -1.51 15.16 20.91
N ARG A 92 -0.74 14.10 21.08
CA ARG A 92 0.34 13.68 20.19
C ARG A 92 -0.16 12.90 18.96
N ILE A 93 -1.47 12.70 18.81
CA ILE A 93 -2.07 11.92 17.74
C ILE A 93 -3.03 12.78 16.92
N VAL A 94 -2.94 12.72 15.61
CA VAL A 94 -3.89 13.32 14.68
C VAL A 94 -4.43 12.26 13.73
N LEU A 95 -5.74 12.33 13.41
CA LEU A 95 -6.41 11.47 12.44
C LEU A 95 -6.55 12.19 11.11
N GLY A 96 -6.45 11.44 9.99
CA GLY A 96 -6.67 11.94 8.65
C GLY A 96 -7.47 10.93 7.79
N ASN A 97 -7.96 11.40 6.64
CA ASN A 97 -8.67 10.56 5.67
C ASN A 97 -7.69 9.64 4.90
N GLY A 98 -7.07 8.72 5.64
CA GLY A 98 -5.95 7.86 5.25
C GLY A 98 -4.60 8.54 5.53
N ALA A 99 -3.54 7.74 5.58
CA ALA A 99 -2.16 8.23 5.72
C ALA A 99 -1.79 9.23 4.62
N SER A 100 -2.27 9.01 3.39
CA SER A 100 -1.99 9.86 2.23
C SER A 100 -2.45 11.31 2.39
N GLU A 101 -3.55 11.59 3.09
CA GLU A 101 -3.97 12.97 3.39
C GLU A 101 -2.99 13.63 4.35
N LEU A 102 -2.58 12.94 5.42
CA LEU A 102 -1.63 13.46 6.40
C LEU A 102 -0.25 13.73 5.78
N LEU A 103 0.22 12.84 4.92
CA LEU A 103 1.46 13.04 4.16
C LEU A 103 1.39 14.26 3.26
N GLN A 104 0.30 14.41 2.49
CA GLN A 104 0.09 15.59 1.63
C GLN A 104 -0.05 16.88 2.45
N ALA A 105 -0.78 16.83 3.56
CA ALA A 105 -0.91 17.98 4.47
C ALA A 105 0.43 18.38 5.07
N ALA A 106 1.27 17.42 5.46
CA ALA A 106 2.62 17.70 5.94
C ALA A 106 3.46 18.42 4.86
N ALA A 107 3.42 17.96 3.62
CA ALA A 107 4.10 18.64 2.52
C ALA A 107 3.57 20.07 2.30
N LEU A 108 2.25 20.27 2.30
CA LEU A 108 1.62 21.59 2.11
C LEU A 108 1.94 22.57 3.26
N VAL A 109 2.12 22.08 4.49
CA VAL A 109 2.44 22.91 5.66
C VAL A 109 3.92 23.24 5.73
N LEU A 110 4.79 22.30 5.33
CA LEU A 110 6.23 22.40 5.51
C LEU A 110 6.98 22.97 4.31
N LEU A 111 6.43 22.86 3.10
CA LEU A 111 7.11 23.26 1.86
C LEU A 111 6.50 24.53 1.29
N GLY A 112 7.38 25.44 0.89
CA GLY A 112 7.07 26.59 0.06
C GLY A 112 7.78 26.53 -1.31
N PRO A 113 7.63 27.58 -2.12
CA PRO A 113 8.30 27.65 -3.43
C PRO A 113 9.82 27.52 -3.32
N GLY A 114 10.37 26.47 -3.93
CA GLY A 114 11.81 26.18 -3.95
C GLY A 114 12.33 25.36 -2.76
N ASP A 115 11.50 25.06 -1.76
CA ASP A 115 11.86 24.12 -0.71
C ASP A 115 11.94 22.67 -1.25
N GLU A 116 12.66 21.84 -0.53
CA GLU A 116 12.96 20.48 -0.98
C GLU A 116 12.34 19.42 -0.04
N LEU A 117 11.80 18.37 -0.68
CA LEU A 117 11.48 17.10 -0.04
C LEU A 117 12.50 16.07 -0.49
N VAL A 118 13.25 15.48 0.43
CA VAL A 118 14.18 14.38 0.14
C VAL A 118 13.55 13.04 0.51
N THR A 119 13.71 12.03 -0.36
CA THR A 119 13.16 10.68 -0.14
C THR A 119 14.01 9.63 -0.86
N PRO A 120 14.16 8.41 -0.31
CA PRO A 120 14.71 7.28 -1.05
C PRO A 120 13.84 6.96 -2.28
N TRP A 121 14.48 6.45 -3.36
CA TRP A 121 13.78 6.09 -4.59
C TRP A 121 14.42 4.87 -5.25
N PRO A 122 13.65 3.84 -5.73
CA PRO A 122 12.19 3.77 -5.78
C PRO A 122 11.53 3.69 -4.40
N SER A 123 10.39 4.39 -4.28
CA SER A 123 9.55 4.43 -3.08
C SER A 123 8.11 4.77 -3.46
N TYR A 124 7.26 5.05 -2.46
CA TYR A 124 5.85 5.30 -2.73
C TYR A 124 5.65 6.54 -3.61
N PRO A 125 5.01 6.39 -4.80
CA PRO A 125 4.94 7.45 -5.81
C PRO A 125 4.25 8.75 -5.37
N LEU A 126 3.57 8.74 -4.24
CA LEU A 126 2.94 9.94 -3.68
C LEU A 126 3.98 10.99 -3.27
N TYR A 127 5.18 10.60 -2.82
CA TYR A 127 6.14 11.55 -2.23
C TYR A 127 6.60 12.63 -3.22
N PRO A 128 7.07 12.32 -4.43
CA PRO A 128 7.39 13.37 -5.40
C PRO A 128 6.16 14.19 -5.82
N LEU A 129 4.97 13.57 -5.90
CA LEU A 129 3.74 14.28 -6.27
C LEU A 129 3.30 15.27 -5.19
N MET A 130 3.43 14.92 -3.91
CA MET A 130 3.04 15.85 -2.84
C MET A 130 4.00 17.03 -2.72
N ALA A 131 5.32 16.83 -2.98
CA ALA A 131 6.29 17.91 -3.05
C ALA A 131 5.92 18.90 -4.17
N ALA A 132 5.67 18.39 -5.37
CA ALA A 132 5.28 19.21 -6.52
C ALA A 132 3.96 19.99 -6.28
N ARG A 133 2.96 19.36 -5.66
CA ARG A 133 1.69 20.02 -5.31
C ARG A 133 1.85 21.12 -4.27
N ALA A 134 2.82 21.00 -3.36
CA ALA A 134 3.16 22.03 -2.40
C ALA A 134 4.00 23.19 -2.98
N GLY A 135 4.37 23.12 -4.27
CA GLY A 135 5.26 24.08 -4.92
C GLY A 135 6.74 23.86 -4.59
N GLY A 136 7.08 22.78 -3.90
CA GLY A 136 8.44 22.36 -3.60
C GLY A 136 9.04 21.47 -4.69
N ARG A 137 10.27 21.05 -4.48
CA ARG A 137 11.05 20.17 -5.37
C ARG A 137 11.30 18.82 -4.70
N PRO A 138 10.95 17.68 -5.34
CA PRO A 138 11.37 16.38 -4.87
C PRO A 138 12.85 16.15 -5.18
N VAL A 139 13.59 15.60 -4.21
CA VAL A 139 14.97 15.14 -4.32
C VAL A 139 14.95 13.64 -4.06
N ALA A 140 15.04 12.87 -5.13
CA ALA A 140 15.09 11.42 -5.05
C ALA A 140 16.53 10.95 -4.81
N VAL A 141 16.72 10.08 -3.82
CA VAL A 141 18.00 9.44 -3.50
C VAL A 141 17.90 7.98 -3.88
N ASP A 142 18.72 7.57 -4.83
CA ASP A 142 18.74 6.18 -5.30
C ASP A 142 19.05 5.21 -4.15
N ILE A 143 18.21 4.19 -3.98
CA ILE A 143 18.40 3.18 -2.94
C ILE A 143 19.45 2.13 -3.33
N GLY A 144 19.76 1.98 -4.61
CA GLY A 144 20.68 0.96 -5.10
C GLY A 144 20.28 -0.47 -4.69
N ASP A 145 21.20 -1.41 -4.84
CA ASP A 145 20.99 -2.83 -4.50
C ASP A 145 21.00 -3.09 -2.98
N SER A 146 21.56 -2.18 -2.19
CA SER A 146 21.69 -2.33 -0.72
C SER A 146 20.45 -1.87 0.07
N GLY A 147 19.43 -1.36 -0.61
CA GLY A 147 18.24 -0.79 0.02
C GLY A 147 18.42 0.69 0.38
N GLN A 148 17.52 1.25 1.19
CA GLN A 148 17.49 2.66 1.53
C GLN A 148 18.79 3.12 2.23
N ASP A 149 19.60 3.91 1.55
CA ASP A 149 20.85 4.49 2.08
C ASP A 149 20.57 5.81 2.80
N LEU A 150 20.51 5.76 4.14
CA LEU A 150 20.25 6.93 4.97
C LEU A 150 21.43 7.90 5.06
N ASP A 151 22.66 7.45 4.78
CA ASP A 151 23.82 8.34 4.75
C ASP A 151 23.82 9.13 3.43
N ALA A 152 23.49 8.49 2.30
CA ALA A 152 23.27 9.20 1.05
C ALA A 152 22.09 10.17 1.13
N LEU A 153 21.01 9.78 1.83
CA LEU A 153 19.86 10.67 2.08
C LEU A 153 20.26 11.89 2.90
N ALA A 154 21.06 11.71 3.96
CA ALA A 154 21.56 12.83 4.76
C ALA A 154 22.48 13.75 3.94
N ALA A 155 23.32 13.19 3.06
CA ALA A 155 24.20 13.95 2.18
C ALA A 155 23.45 14.74 1.09
N ALA A 156 22.24 14.32 0.71
CA ALA A 156 21.40 15.02 -0.25
C ALA A 156 20.62 16.21 0.35
N VAL A 157 20.66 16.37 1.69
CA VAL A 157 20.00 17.50 2.39
C VAL A 157 20.74 18.79 2.14
N THR A 158 20.02 19.84 1.79
CA THR A 158 20.52 21.21 1.56
C THR A 158 19.87 22.21 2.49
N GLU A 159 20.30 23.47 2.45
CA GLU A 159 19.66 24.57 3.20
C GLU A 159 18.18 24.79 2.81
N ARG A 160 17.73 24.27 1.67
CA ARG A 160 16.34 24.32 1.21
C ARG A 160 15.50 23.12 1.63
N THR A 161 16.10 22.06 2.14
CA THR A 161 15.37 20.90 2.57
C THR A 161 14.55 21.21 3.82
N ARG A 162 13.25 20.90 3.79
CA ARG A 162 12.32 21.07 4.91
C ARG A 162 11.66 19.76 5.32
N LEU A 163 11.64 18.79 4.42
CA LEU A 163 10.94 17.52 4.63
C LEU A 163 11.80 16.35 4.14
N ALA A 164 12.04 15.37 5.00
CA ALA A 164 12.57 14.07 4.67
C ALA A 164 11.47 13.03 4.86
N VAL A 165 11.18 12.21 3.86
CA VAL A 165 10.15 11.17 3.94
C VAL A 165 10.79 9.80 3.72
N ILE A 166 10.53 8.88 4.66
CA ILE A 166 11.03 7.51 4.65
C ILE A 166 9.82 6.58 4.70
N CYS A 167 9.72 5.62 3.79
CA CYS A 167 8.74 4.54 3.84
C CYS A 167 9.35 3.33 4.55
N ASN A 168 8.73 2.86 5.64
CA ASN A 168 9.30 1.77 6.43
C ASN A 168 8.22 0.80 6.97
N PRO A 169 8.13 -0.43 6.46
CA PRO A 169 8.84 -1.00 5.29
C PRO A 169 8.58 -0.23 3.99
N ASN A 170 9.57 -0.21 3.10
CA ASN A 170 9.48 0.54 1.85
C ASN A 170 8.51 -0.09 0.84
N ASP A 171 7.65 0.69 0.25
CA ASP A 171 6.85 0.32 -0.92
C ASP A 171 7.51 0.96 -2.17
N PRO A 172 8.02 0.21 -3.17
CA PRO A 172 7.65 -1.17 -3.50
C PRO A 172 8.66 -2.26 -3.09
N THR A 173 9.82 -1.93 -2.50
CA THR A 173 10.90 -2.91 -2.33
C THR A 173 10.70 -3.89 -1.17
N GLY A 174 9.87 -3.54 -0.19
CA GLY A 174 9.67 -4.32 1.04
C GLY A 174 10.80 -4.17 2.06
N GLY A 175 11.88 -3.46 1.72
CA GLY A 175 13.03 -3.26 2.61
C GLY A 175 12.66 -2.54 3.90
N HIS A 176 13.28 -2.96 5.01
CA HIS A 176 13.03 -2.40 6.35
C HIS A 176 14.29 -1.74 6.90
N LEU A 177 14.11 -0.62 7.56
CA LEU A 177 15.13 0.12 8.29
C LEU A 177 14.91 -0.05 9.80
N PRO A 178 15.90 -0.57 10.55
CA PRO A 178 15.83 -0.57 12.00
C PRO A 178 15.66 0.84 12.59
N ALA A 179 14.92 0.96 13.69
CA ALA A 179 14.68 2.23 14.35
C ALA A 179 15.98 2.98 14.70
N GLU A 180 17.04 2.25 15.07
CA GLU A 180 18.37 2.83 15.35
C GLU A 180 18.94 3.59 14.13
N ARG A 181 18.76 3.06 12.90
CA ARG A 181 19.22 3.71 11.67
C ARG A 181 18.43 5.00 11.41
N ILE A 182 17.12 4.97 11.66
CA ILE A 182 16.25 6.17 11.54
C ILE A 182 16.61 7.21 12.61
N ALA A 183 16.89 6.79 13.84
CA ALA A 183 17.38 7.67 14.89
C ALA A 183 18.72 8.32 14.52
N GLY A 184 19.65 7.53 13.95
CA GLY A 184 20.92 8.04 13.46
C GLY A 184 20.77 9.08 12.35
N LEU A 185 19.82 8.91 11.45
CA LEU A 185 19.48 9.93 10.46
C LEU A 185 18.91 11.18 11.12
N ALA A 186 17.87 11.03 11.96
CA ALA A 186 17.21 12.16 12.62
C ALA A 186 18.17 13.02 13.44
N ALA A 187 19.18 12.39 14.04
CA ALA A 187 20.23 13.10 14.79
C ALA A 187 21.23 13.88 13.92
N LYS A 188 21.38 13.51 12.63
CA LYS A 188 22.29 14.17 11.68
C LYS A 188 21.64 15.32 10.94
N LEU A 189 20.30 15.31 10.82
CA LEU A 189 19.59 16.31 10.02
C LEU A 189 19.48 17.65 10.75
N PRO A 190 19.50 18.79 10.01
CA PRO A 190 19.26 20.13 10.58
C PRO A 190 17.89 20.21 11.29
N GLU A 191 17.80 21.08 12.30
CA GLU A 191 16.57 21.28 13.07
C GLU A 191 15.38 21.76 12.22
N GLU A 192 15.63 22.38 11.08
CA GLU A 192 14.61 22.85 10.14
C GLU A 192 13.95 21.71 9.36
N VAL A 193 14.59 20.54 9.29
CA VAL A 193 14.08 19.39 8.53
C VAL A 193 13.17 18.53 9.38
N THR A 194 11.92 18.38 8.95
CA THR A 194 10.99 17.43 9.55
C THR A 194 11.19 16.05 8.91
N VAL A 195 11.32 15.02 9.73
CA VAL A 195 11.37 13.63 9.28
C VAL A 195 9.99 13.02 9.41
N VAL A 196 9.44 12.51 8.32
CA VAL A 196 8.18 11.74 8.32
C VAL A 196 8.51 10.30 7.97
N VAL A 197 8.17 9.38 8.86
CA VAL A 197 8.27 7.94 8.63
C VAL A 197 6.89 7.40 8.30
N ASP A 198 6.71 6.97 7.06
CA ASP A 198 5.48 6.32 6.61
C ASP A 198 5.54 4.83 6.96
N GLU A 199 4.82 4.46 8.00
CA GLU A 199 4.70 3.10 8.52
C GLU A 199 3.38 2.44 8.09
N ALA A 200 2.92 2.69 6.87
CA ALA A 200 1.69 2.06 6.35
C ALA A 200 1.73 0.53 6.39
N LEU A 201 2.90 -0.07 6.34
CA LEU A 201 3.14 -1.51 6.25
C LEU A 201 3.73 -2.13 7.54
N VAL A 202 3.92 -1.34 8.60
CA VAL A 202 4.64 -1.74 9.83
C VAL A 202 4.11 -3.04 10.47
N HIS A 203 2.82 -3.34 10.33
CA HIS A 203 2.24 -4.54 10.93
C HIS A 203 2.72 -5.86 10.28
N PHE A 204 3.30 -5.81 9.08
CA PHE A 204 3.76 -7.02 8.37
C PHE A 204 5.22 -7.36 8.64
N GLN A 205 6.00 -6.45 9.23
CA GLN A 205 7.39 -6.70 9.58
C GLN A 205 7.50 -7.59 10.83
N ASP A 206 8.58 -8.38 10.90
CA ASP A 206 8.95 -9.24 12.03
C ASP A 206 10.37 -8.98 12.56
N ALA A 207 11.00 -7.89 12.07
CA ALA A 207 12.38 -7.54 12.38
C ALA A 207 12.56 -6.90 13.77
N GLU A 208 11.56 -6.09 14.22
CA GLU A 208 11.64 -5.37 15.49
C GLU A 208 10.24 -5.12 16.10
N PRO A 209 10.13 -4.63 17.36
CA PRO A 209 8.84 -4.25 17.94
C PRO A 209 8.10 -3.22 17.09
N LEU A 210 6.78 -3.38 16.91
CA LEU A 210 5.97 -2.54 16.02
C LEU A 210 6.04 -1.04 16.34
N ASP A 211 6.28 -0.67 17.59
CA ASP A 211 6.37 0.71 18.03
C ASP A 211 7.82 1.23 18.16
N ALA A 212 8.84 0.48 17.65
CA ALA A 212 10.23 0.87 17.77
C ALA A 212 10.50 2.27 17.21
N VAL A 213 10.07 2.54 15.96
CA VAL A 213 10.21 3.86 15.34
C VAL A 213 9.31 4.91 16.00
N LEU A 214 8.09 4.53 16.41
CA LEU A 214 7.17 5.44 17.08
C LEU A 214 7.77 6.00 18.38
N ARG A 215 8.51 5.17 19.15
CA ARG A 215 9.22 5.62 20.36
C ARG A 215 10.26 6.71 20.11
N LEU A 216 10.80 6.78 18.89
CA LEU A 216 11.76 7.85 18.54
C LEU A 216 11.15 9.25 18.61
N THR A 217 9.82 9.39 18.51
CA THR A 217 9.14 10.68 18.65
C THR A 217 9.32 11.31 20.04
N ASP A 218 9.71 10.54 21.05
CA ASP A 218 10.03 11.07 22.39
C ASP A 218 11.37 11.82 22.41
N ALA A 219 12.33 11.40 21.58
CA ALA A 219 13.68 11.96 21.52
C ALA A 219 13.85 12.99 20.39
N PHE A 220 13.07 12.88 19.31
CA PHE A 220 13.20 13.70 18.11
C PHE A 220 11.95 14.55 17.87
N PRO A 221 11.97 15.85 18.28
CA PRO A 221 10.79 16.73 18.24
C PRO A 221 10.18 16.91 16.84
N ARG A 222 10.98 16.75 15.79
CA ARG A 222 10.55 16.91 14.39
C ARG A 222 10.38 15.57 13.65
N LEU A 223 10.27 14.48 14.37
CA LEU A 223 9.96 13.19 13.79
C LEU A 223 8.47 12.90 13.94
N LEU A 224 7.80 12.62 12.82
CA LEU A 224 6.43 12.18 12.77
C LEU A 224 6.39 10.73 12.23
N VAL A 225 5.55 9.90 12.82
CA VAL A 225 5.24 8.56 12.33
C VAL A 225 3.81 8.54 11.80
N VAL A 226 3.62 8.10 10.56
CA VAL A 226 2.31 8.04 9.91
C VAL A 226 1.92 6.59 9.70
N ARG A 227 0.71 6.20 10.13
CA ARG A 227 0.16 4.84 10.00
C ARG A 227 -1.23 4.85 9.39
N THR A 228 -1.67 3.71 8.87
CA THR A 228 -2.95 3.56 8.18
C THR A 228 -3.76 2.37 8.68
N PHE A 229 -5.09 2.46 8.55
CA PHE A 229 -6.01 1.33 8.70
C PHE A 229 -6.31 0.62 7.36
N SER A 230 -5.70 1.09 6.26
CA SER A 230 -5.96 0.57 4.90
C SER A 230 -5.41 -0.83 4.65
N LYS A 231 -4.35 -1.24 5.35
CA LYS A 231 -3.61 -2.49 5.08
C LYS A 231 -4.08 -3.63 5.99
N ILE A 232 -3.43 -3.87 7.11
CA ILE A 232 -3.71 -5.02 7.99
C ILE A 232 -5.16 -5.04 8.54
N TYR A 233 -5.77 -3.88 8.76
CA TYR A 233 -7.16 -3.78 9.23
C TYR A 233 -8.19 -4.00 8.12
N GLY A 234 -7.81 -3.94 6.84
CA GLY A 234 -8.73 -4.12 5.70
C GLY A 234 -9.74 -2.98 5.52
N LEU A 235 -9.40 -1.76 5.97
CA LEU A 235 -10.31 -0.60 5.95
C LEU A 235 -9.93 0.44 4.87
N SER A 236 -9.32 0.00 3.77
CA SER A 236 -8.84 0.91 2.70
C SER A 236 -9.95 1.83 2.16
N GLY A 237 -11.15 1.29 1.95
CA GLY A 237 -12.32 2.03 1.45
C GLY A 237 -12.88 3.07 2.43
N LEU A 238 -12.61 2.94 3.72
CA LEU A 238 -13.09 3.90 4.73
C LEU A 238 -12.16 5.10 4.92
N ARG A 239 -10.99 5.08 4.32
CA ARG A 239 -10.03 6.19 4.37
C ARG A 239 -9.71 6.65 5.79
N ALA A 240 -8.96 5.87 6.54
CA ALA A 240 -8.49 6.22 7.88
C ALA A 240 -6.98 6.02 8.03
N GLY A 241 -6.33 6.97 8.66
CA GLY A 241 -4.93 6.92 9.06
C GLY A 241 -4.68 7.88 10.23
N TYR A 242 -3.51 7.81 10.80
CA TYR A 242 -3.11 8.68 11.90
C TYR A 242 -1.63 9.00 11.85
N ALA A 243 -1.26 10.15 12.41
CA ALA A 243 0.12 10.52 12.67
C ALA A 243 0.36 10.65 14.16
N VAL A 244 1.56 10.32 14.59
CA VAL A 244 2.05 10.49 15.96
C VAL A 244 3.31 11.33 15.92
N GLY A 245 3.41 12.29 16.84
CA GLY A 245 4.60 13.13 17.01
C GLY A 245 4.94 13.32 18.49
N SER A 246 5.92 14.17 18.77
CA SER A 246 6.24 14.61 20.12
C SER A 246 5.24 15.66 20.64
N ASP A 247 5.33 16.03 21.92
CA ASP A 247 4.59 17.18 22.46
C ASP A 247 5.00 18.48 21.76
N ALA A 248 6.26 18.63 21.37
CA ALA A 248 6.75 19.78 20.62
C ALA A 248 6.21 19.85 19.19
N ALA A 249 5.76 18.74 18.62
CA ALA A 249 5.12 18.68 17.30
C ALA A 249 3.63 19.05 17.32
N ALA A 250 3.04 19.41 18.46
CA ALA A 250 1.60 19.63 18.59
C ALA A 250 1.03 20.65 17.60
N GLN A 251 1.74 21.74 17.33
CA GLN A 251 1.32 22.75 16.34
C GLN A 251 1.34 22.20 14.92
N LEU A 252 2.36 21.41 14.55
CA LEU A 252 2.45 20.76 13.26
C LEU A 252 1.34 19.71 13.09
N LEU A 253 1.10 18.90 14.13
CA LEU A 253 0.01 17.92 14.14
C LEU A 253 -1.37 18.57 13.96
N ASP A 254 -1.62 19.72 14.61
CA ASP A 254 -2.88 20.46 14.41
C ASP A 254 -2.97 21.07 13.01
N ALA A 255 -1.85 21.58 12.47
CA ALA A 255 -1.80 22.15 11.12
C ALA A 255 -2.06 21.12 10.00
N ILE A 256 -1.62 19.86 10.18
CA ILE A 256 -1.87 18.78 9.21
C ILE A 256 -3.23 18.09 9.40
N ALA A 257 -3.94 18.38 10.49
CA ALA A 257 -5.25 17.81 10.76
C ALA A 257 -6.29 18.26 9.73
N PRO A 258 -7.17 17.37 9.22
CA PRO A 258 -8.26 17.79 8.36
C PRO A 258 -9.22 18.73 9.09
N VAL A 259 -9.57 19.86 8.45
CA VAL A 259 -10.37 20.94 9.04
C VAL A 259 -11.70 20.47 9.63
N LEU A 260 -12.38 19.54 8.97
CA LEU A 260 -13.66 18.97 9.41
C LEU A 260 -13.52 17.57 10.01
N GLY A 261 -12.30 17.04 10.10
CA GLY A 261 -12.01 15.71 10.65
C GLY A 261 -12.37 14.56 9.69
N VAL A 262 -12.21 13.36 10.20
CA VAL A 262 -12.59 12.11 9.50
C VAL A 262 -14.10 11.89 9.68
N ASN A 263 -14.81 11.42 8.65
CA ASN A 263 -16.26 11.26 8.69
C ASN A 263 -16.74 10.30 9.80
N ALA A 264 -18.00 10.48 10.24
CA ALA A 264 -18.55 9.75 11.38
C ALA A 264 -18.64 8.23 11.17
N LEU A 265 -18.85 7.76 9.93
CA LEU A 265 -18.94 6.36 9.60
C LEU A 265 -17.59 5.67 9.80
N THR A 266 -16.55 6.30 9.28
CA THR A 266 -15.16 5.86 9.44
C THR A 266 -14.77 5.87 10.92
N GLN A 267 -15.12 6.93 11.67
CA GLN A 267 -14.85 6.98 13.12
C GLN A 267 -15.49 5.82 13.87
N ALA A 268 -16.73 5.45 13.53
CA ALA A 268 -17.41 4.32 14.15
C ALA A 268 -16.71 2.98 13.85
N ALA A 269 -16.38 2.72 12.57
CA ALA A 269 -15.68 1.50 12.17
C ALA A 269 -14.30 1.38 12.81
N VAL A 270 -13.49 2.45 12.76
CA VAL A 270 -12.14 2.45 13.35
C VAL A 270 -12.20 2.27 14.86
N THR A 271 -13.17 2.91 15.53
CA THR A 271 -13.38 2.71 16.98
C THR A 271 -13.68 1.26 17.30
N GLN A 272 -14.56 0.61 16.50
CA GLN A 272 -14.88 -0.80 16.70
C GLN A 272 -13.67 -1.69 16.38
N ALA A 273 -12.97 -1.46 15.27
CA ALA A 273 -11.77 -2.20 14.89
C ALA A 273 -10.69 -2.16 15.98
N LEU A 274 -10.42 -1.00 16.57
CA LEU A 274 -9.45 -0.86 17.66
C LEU A 274 -9.84 -1.63 18.94
N LYS A 275 -11.12 -1.94 19.11
CA LYS A 275 -11.61 -2.70 20.28
C LYS A 275 -11.57 -4.21 20.10
N ILE A 276 -11.81 -4.68 18.87
CA ILE A 276 -12.06 -6.12 18.66
C ILE A 276 -11.11 -6.80 17.68
N SER A 277 -10.41 -6.05 16.81
CA SER A 277 -9.68 -6.66 15.69
C SER A 277 -8.28 -7.18 16.04
N ASP A 278 -7.79 -7.03 17.26
CA ASP A 278 -6.43 -7.47 17.62
C ASP A 278 -6.17 -8.96 17.35
N PRO A 279 -7.08 -9.92 17.63
CA PRO A 279 -6.87 -11.30 17.27
C PRO A 279 -6.78 -11.54 15.77
N GLU A 280 -7.61 -10.82 14.99
CA GLU A 280 -7.62 -10.92 13.54
C GLU A 280 -6.37 -10.27 12.92
N VAL A 281 -5.94 -9.13 13.43
CA VAL A 281 -4.68 -8.48 13.03
C VAL A 281 -3.49 -9.41 13.29
N ALA A 282 -3.47 -10.08 14.46
CA ALA A 282 -2.41 -11.04 14.78
C ALA A 282 -2.43 -12.25 13.82
N ARG A 283 -3.62 -12.79 13.51
CA ARG A 283 -3.78 -13.89 12.53
C ARG A 283 -3.30 -13.48 11.14
N ARG A 284 -3.73 -12.31 10.64
CA ARG A 284 -3.33 -11.77 9.33
C ARG A 284 -1.83 -11.56 9.26
N ARG A 285 -1.26 -10.98 10.30
CA ARG A 285 0.19 -10.77 10.41
C ARG A 285 0.95 -12.08 10.32
N ALA A 286 0.59 -13.07 11.13
CA ALA A 286 1.23 -14.38 11.14
C ALA A 286 1.15 -15.06 9.76
N ALA A 287 -0.03 -15.07 9.13
CA ALA A 287 -0.23 -15.67 7.82
C ALA A 287 0.63 -15.01 6.73
N VAL A 288 0.74 -13.67 6.72
CA VAL A 288 1.59 -12.97 5.75
C VAL A 288 3.07 -13.26 5.98
N ILE A 289 3.54 -13.27 7.23
CA ILE A 289 4.94 -13.56 7.56
C ILE A 289 5.30 -14.99 7.13
N GLU A 290 4.48 -15.98 7.47
CA GLU A 290 4.69 -17.37 7.10
C GLU A 290 4.74 -17.54 5.58
N GLU A 291 3.76 -16.96 4.87
CA GLU A 291 3.65 -17.10 3.43
C GLU A 291 4.75 -16.33 2.68
N ARG A 292 5.20 -15.19 3.24
CA ARG A 292 6.36 -14.44 2.74
C ARG A 292 7.63 -15.27 2.78
N HIS A 293 7.94 -15.86 3.92
CA HIS A 293 9.12 -16.71 4.06
C HIS A 293 9.07 -17.92 3.13
N ARG A 294 7.89 -18.53 2.95
CA ARG A 294 7.68 -19.64 2.02
C ARG A 294 7.91 -19.22 0.57
N LEU A 295 7.39 -18.06 0.17
CA LEU A 295 7.58 -17.53 -1.17
C LEU A 295 9.05 -17.19 -1.43
N GLU A 296 9.71 -16.47 -0.53
CA GLU A 296 11.12 -16.08 -0.66
C GLU A 296 12.02 -17.31 -0.79
N ALA A 297 11.82 -18.33 0.06
CA ALA A 297 12.57 -19.59 -0.03
C ALA A 297 12.37 -20.33 -1.37
N ALA A 298 11.16 -20.26 -1.95
CA ALA A 298 10.90 -20.86 -3.26
C ALA A 298 11.54 -20.03 -4.40
N LEU A 299 11.58 -18.72 -4.30
CA LEU A 299 12.21 -17.83 -5.30
C LEU A 299 13.72 -18.04 -5.40
N GLU A 300 14.42 -18.45 -4.33
CA GLU A 300 15.86 -18.78 -4.35
C GLU A 300 16.21 -19.87 -5.38
N SER A 301 15.27 -20.73 -5.72
CA SER A 301 15.45 -21.80 -6.71
C SER A 301 15.19 -21.38 -8.16
N LEU A 302 14.71 -20.16 -8.40
CA LEU A 302 14.38 -19.61 -9.70
C LEU A 302 15.42 -18.57 -10.15
N PRO A 303 15.60 -18.32 -11.45
CA PRO A 303 16.46 -17.24 -11.97
C PRO A 303 15.77 -15.88 -11.80
N ILE A 304 15.51 -15.51 -10.56
CA ILE A 304 14.81 -14.28 -10.14
C ILE A 304 15.64 -13.60 -9.05
N ALA A 305 15.93 -12.34 -9.24
CA ALA A 305 16.43 -11.49 -8.18
C ALA A 305 15.25 -10.93 -7.36
N PHE A 306 15.38 -10.90 -6.04
CA PHE A 306 14.38 -10.28 -5.17
C PHE A 306 15.02 -9.62 -3.96
N THR A 307 14.34 -8.62 -3.40
CA THR A 307 14.73 -7.99 -2.15
C THR A 307 14.00 -8.69 -0.99
N PRO A 308 14.70 -9.15 0.07
CA PRO A 308 14.04 -9.68 1.27
C PRO A 308 13.04 -8.67 1.82
N SER A 309 11.79 -9.09 1.94
CA SER A 309 10.68 -8.18 2.25
C SER A 309 10.28 -8.22 3.72
N GLN A 310 9.87 -7.07 4.24
CA GLN A 310 9.20 -6.93 5.53
C GLN A 310 7.77 -6.37 5.36
N ALA A 311 7.21 -6.46 4.13
CA ALA A 311 5.88 -6.03 3.76
C ALA A 311 4.95 -7.21 3.42
N ASN A 312 3.74 -6.91 2.94
CA ASN A 312 2.80 -7.91 2.43
C ASN A 312 2.91 -8.13 0.92
N PHE A 313 4.11 -7.93 0.38
CA PHE A 313 4.46 -8.17 -1.02
C PHE A 313 5.95 -8.48 -1.13
N VAL A 314 6.36 -8.98 -2.29
CA VAL A 314 7.76 -9.13 -2.69
C VAL A 314 8.02 -8.27 -3.93
N TRP A 315 9.26 -7.79 -4.05
CA TRP A 315 9.77 -7.02 -5.18
C TRP A 315 10.80 -7.86 -5.90
N LEU A 316 10.52 -8.20 -7.15
CA LEU A 316 11.32 -9.19 -7.88
C LEU A 316 11.56 -8.78 -9.34
N ALA A 317 12.69 -9.20 -9.87
CA ALA A 317 13.11 -9.01 -11.25
C ALA A 317 13.56 -10.34 -11.86
N ALA A 318 13.29 -10.53 -13.14
CA ALA A 318 13.76 -11.70 -13.89
C ALA A 318 14.82 -11.26 -14.91
N ASP A 319 15.93 -11.97 -14.95
CA ASP A 319 17.03 -11.66 -15.87
C ASP A 319 16.57 -11.61 -17.33
N GLY A 320 16.93 -10.52 -18.00
CA GLY A 320 16.63 -10.31 -19.42
C GLY A 320 15.16 -9.95 -19.73
N LEU A 321 14.32 -9.72 -18.72
CA LEU A 321 12.94 -9.27 -18.90
C LEU A 321 12.71 -7.92 -18.22
N SER A 322 11.97 -7.03 -18.90
CA SER A 322 11.40 -5.88 -18.20
C SER A 322 10.25 -6.31 -17.28
N GLY A 323 9.97 -5.54 -16.23
CA GLY A 323 8.84 -5.78 -15.33
C GLY A 323 7.51 -5.81 -16.08
N ALA A 324 7.33 -4.96 -17.11
CA ALA A 324 6.15 -5.00 -17.97
C ALA A 324 6.05 -6.30 -18.77
N ALA A 325 7.17 -6.82 -19.30
CA ALA A 325 7.19 -8.09 -20.02
C ALA A 325 6.88 -9.27 -19.09
N LEU A 326 7.47 -9.29 -17.89
CA LEU A 326 7.18 -10.30 -16.88
C LEU A 326 5.70 -10.24 -16.44
N ALA A 327 5.16 -9.07 -16.16
CA ALA A 327 3.76 -8.88 -15.81
C ALA A 327 2.81 -9.40 -16.92
N ASN A 328 3.12 -9.10 -18.19
CA ASN A 328 2.35 -9.59 -19.33
C ASN A 328 2.42 -11.13 -19.48
N ARG A 329 3.57 -11.76 -19.19
CA ARG A 329 3.69 -13.23 -19.20
C ARG A 329 2.85 -13.87 -18.10
N LEU A 330 2.90 -13.31 -16.88
CA LEU A 330 2.08 -13.76 -15.75
C LEU A 330 0.58 -13.57 -15.99
N GLU A 331 0.18 -12.47 -16.64
CA GLU A 331 -1.21 -12.20 -17.01
C GLU A 331 -1.78 -13.29 -17.93
N ARG A 332 -0.97 -13.82 -18.88
CA ARG A 332 -1.37 -14.96 -19.73
C ARG A 332 -1.62 -16.25 -18.92
N GLU A 333 -0.96 -16.39 -17.77
CA GLU A 333 -1.18 -17.48 -16.81
C GLU A 333 -2.28 -17.17 -15.79
N SER A 334 -3.09 -16.13 -16.04
CA SER A 334 -4.16 -15.65 -15.15
C SER A 334 -3.67 -15.19 -13.77
N VAL A 335 -2.47 -14.60 -13.70
CA VAL A 335 -1.90 -13.96 -12.51
C VAL A 335 -1.55 -12.52 -12.83
N THR A 336 -2.25 -11.57 -12.20
CA THR A 336 -1.99 -10.13 -12.36
C THR A 336 -1.03 -9.66 -11.27
N VAL A 337 0.03 -8.95 -11.65
CA VAL A 337 1.01 -8.32 -10.75
C VAL A 337 1.18 -6.84 -11.08
N ALA A 338 1.75 -6.05 -10.18
CA ALA A 338 2.01 -4.64 -10.46
C ALA A 338 3.37 -4.48 -11.16
N PRO A 339 3.43 -3.96 -12.40
CA PRO A 339 4.71 -3.66 -13.06
C PRO A 339 5.42 -2.53 -12.32
N GLY A 340 6.75 -2.60 -12.28
CA GLY A 340 7.58 -1.72 -11.47
C GLY A 340 7.80 -0.32 -12.06
N GLY A 341 7.62 -0.12 -13.38
CA GLY A 341 7.83 1.18 -14.01
C GLY A 341 7.10 2.33 -13.31
N PRO A 342 5.78 2.25 -13.07
CA PRO A 342 5.06 3.27 -12.29
C PRO A 342 5.51 3.41 -10.83
N LEU A 343 6.26 2.42 -10.31
CA LEU A 343 6.79 2.38 -8.95
C LEU A 343 8.26 2.78 -8.84
N GLY A 344 8.90 3.08 -9.98
CA GLY A 344 10.25 3.63 -10.03
C GLY A 344 11.36 2.69 -10.53
N ALA A 345 11.03 1.47 -11.01
CA ALA A 345 12.02 0.56 -11.62
C ALA A 345 11.37 -0.30 -12.71
N ASP A 346 11.83 -0.11 -13.96
CA ASP A 346 11.22 -0.71 -15.15
C ASP A 346 11.48 -2.22 -15.29
N ASP A 347 12.46 -2.76 -14.60
CA ASP A 347 12.89 -4.16 -14.64
C ASP A 347 12.22 -5.05 -13.58
N HIS A 348 11.45 -4.47 -12.68
CA HIS A 348 10.83 -5.18 -11.56
C HIS A 348 9.30 -5.33 -11.69
N VAL A 349 8.76 -6.22 -10.85
CA VAL A 349 7.34 -6.32 -10.52
C VAL A 349 7.14 -6.39 -9.00
N ARG A 350 6.04 -5.81 -8.50
CA ARG A 350 5.61 -5.98 -7.11
C ARG A 350 4.48 -7.01 -7.07
N VAL A 351 4.64 -8.02 -6.23
CA VAL A 351 3.71 -9.16 -6.10
C VAL A 351 3.20 -9.22 -4.68
N ALA A 352 1.90 -9.02 -4.49
CA ALA A 352 1.27 -9.09 -3.17
C ALA A 352 1.22 -10.53 -2.65
N ILE A 353 1.45 -10.70 -1.36
CA ILE A 353 1.32 -11.96 -0.65
C ILE A 353 -0.15 -12.16 -0.24
N ARG A 354 -0.68 -13.36 -0.47
CA ARG A 354 -2.04 -13.76 -0.10
C ARG A 354 -2.00 -15.02 0.75
N ASP A 355 -2.44 -16.12 0.22
CA ASP A 355 -2.48 -17.44 0.84
C ASP A 355 -1.62 -18.45 0.07
N THR A 356 -1.48 -19.65 0.63
CA THR A 356 -0.70 -20.75 0.06
C THR A 356 -1.15 -21.13 -1.36
N GLY A 357 -2.44 -21.07 -1.64
CA GLY A 357 -2.98 -21.35 -2.98
C GLY A 357 -2.53 -20.31 -4.00
N ALA A 358 -2.55 -19.04 -3.62
CA ALA A 358 -2.08 -17.93 -4.45
C ALA A 358 -0.57 -18.03 -4.72
N THR A 359 0.23 -18.34 -3.70
CA THR A 359 1.68 -18.52 -3.87
C THR A 359 2.01 -19.70 -4.78
N ASN A 360 1.32 -20.84 -4.65
CA ASN A 360 1.53 -21.99 -5.53
C ASN A 360 1.20 -21.65 -6.99
N ARG A 361 0.13 -20.91 -7.24
CA ARG A 361 -0.23 -20.45 -8.58
C ARG A 361 0.79 -19.47 -9.14
N LEU A 362 1.26 -18.53 -8.34
CA LEU A 362 2.30 -17.59 -8.72
C LEU A 362 3.58 -18.33 -9.13
N LEU A 363 4.07 -19.26 -8.30
CA LEU A 363 5.29 -20.02 -8.59
C LEU A 363 5.16 -20.82 -9.89
N SER A 364 4.04 -21.52 -10.10
CA SER A 364 3.79 -22.22 -11.35
C SER A 364 3.72 -21.27 -12.57
N ALA A 365 3.15 -20.08 -12.41
CA ALA A 365 3.12 -19.07 -13.47
C ALA A 365 4.52 -18.49 -13.75
N LEU A 366 5.34 -18.26 -12.73
CA LEU A 366 6.72 -17.81 -12.85
C LEU A 366 7.58 -18.84 -13.60
N GLU A 367 7.51 -20.13 -13.24
CA GLU A 367 8.23 -21.19 -13.95
C GLU A 367 7.93 -21.20 -15.46
N LYS A 368 6.65 -21.07 -15.83
CA LYS A 368 6.24 -20.99 -17.24
C LYS A 368 6.70 -19.71 -17.93
N ALA A 369 6.51 -18.57 -17.24
CA ALA A 369 6.91 -17.27 -17.76
C ALA A 369 8.43 -17.18 -18.03
N LEU A 370 9.24 -17.82 -17.21
CA LEU A 370 10.70 -17.87 -17.34
C LEU A 370 11.16 -18.89 -18.41
N ALA A 371 10.38 -19.94 -18.68
CA ALA A 371 10.67 -20.90 -19.73
C ALA A 371 10.36 -20.38 -21.15
N GLU A 372 9.58 -19.32 -21.29
CA GLU A 372 9.32 -18.68 -22.58
C GLU A 372 10.58 -17.96 -23.10
N PRO A 373 11.02 -18.21 -24.36
CA PRO A 373 12.14 -17.46 -24.93
C PRO A 373 11.85 -15.95 -24.94
N ALA A 374 12.90 -15.15 -24.84
CA ALA A 374 12.78 -13.70 -25.02
C ALA A 374 12.16 -13.44 -26.41
N ALA A 375 11.11 -12.61 -26.48
CA ALA A 375 10.59 -12.16 -27.76
C ALA A 375 11.69 -11.33 -28.44
N GLU A 376 12.11 -11.72 -29.66
CA GLU A 376 13.05 -10.97 -30.49
C GLU A 376 12.53 -9.57 -30.85
#